data_a2e0c80a3763059d8d06415074a04b94
#
_entry.id   a2e0c80a3763059d8d06415074a04b94
#
_cell.length_a   1.000
_cell.length_b   1.000
_cell.length_c   1.000
_cell.angle_alpha   90.00
_cell.angle_beta   90.00
_cell.angle_gamma   90.00
#
_symmetry.space_group_name_H-M   'P 1'
#
loop_
_entity.id
_entity.type
_entity.pdbx_description
1 polymer ?
#
loop_
_entity_poly.entity_id
_entity_poly.type
_entity_poly.pdbx_seq_one_letter_code
_entity_poly.pdbx_strand_id
1 'polypeptide(L)'
;MPSHYHLMVQTPDANLSRCMRHLNGVYTQKYNVVHGSDGTLFRGRYKSILVDADSYVLQLVRYIHRNPLNAGLVKRLDQYVWSSHKGYLSKAKKWNWLYKDFVLQMLTDQISSQIRIYKQFMAQEQDEDLVLVLDGNNPPSMLGSEKFISWIKDLFFKMPRYVNAAQSAWVLNAWHSREILTAFYVIDLAAEAFANYIIGCYSKK
;
A
#
# COMPACT_ATOMS: atom_id res chain seq x y z
N MET A 1 8.52 -4.11 8.49
CA MET A 1 8.76 -3.76 9.90
C MET A 1 8.67 -5.04 10.73
N PRO A 2 9.28 -5.15 11.92
CA PRO A 2 9.21 -6.39 12.70
C PRO A 2 7.80 -6.75 13.18
N SER A 3 6.94 -5.76 13.44
CA SER A 3 5.61 -5.96 14.02
C SER A 3 4.45 -5.70 13.06
N HIS A 4 4.70 -5.09 11.91
CA HIS A 4 3.66 -4.70 10.95
C HIS A 4 4.23 -4.55 9.55
N TYR A 5 3.36 -4.45 8.55
CA TYR A 5 3.73 -4.13 7.18
C TYR A 5 2.85 -3.03 6.61
N HIS A 6 3.38 -2.29 5.66
CA HIS A 6 2.66 -1.29 4.90
C HIS A 6 2.51 -1.76 3.46
N LEU A 7 1.31 -1.67 2.92
CA LEU A 7 1.03 -1.92 1.52
C LEU A 7 0.32 -0.72 0.91
N MET A 8 0.71 -0.34 -0.29
CA MET A 8 -0.08 0.52 -1.16
C MET A 8 -0.70 -0.36 -2.24
N VAL A 9 -2.03 -0.39 -2.28
CA VAL A 9 -2.80 -1.29 -3.15
C VAL A 9 -3.84 -0.50 -3.92
N GLN A 10 -3.94 -0.76 -5.21
CA GLN A 10 -5.02 -0.30 -6.05
C GLN A 10 -5.99 -1.45 -6.32
N THR A 11 -7.28 -1.23 -6.08
CA THR A 11 -8.31 -2.25 -6.29
C THR A 11 -9.37 -1.74 -7.28
N PRO A 12 -9.31 -2.13 -8.56
CA PRO A 12 -10.27 -1.68 -9.57
C PRO A 12 -11.73 -2.07 -9.26
N ASP A 13 -11.92 -3.18 -8.57
CA ASP A 13 -13.25 -3.77 -8.33
C ASP A 13 -13.78 -3.55 -6.91
N ALA A 14 -13.26 -2.59 -6.17
CA ALA A 14 -13.64 -2.34 -4.76
C ALA A 14 -13.66 -3.59 -3.86
N ASN A 15 -12.86 -4.59 -4.17
CA ASN A 15 -12.84 -5.91 -3.54
C ASN A 15 -11.75 -6.11 -2.48
N LEU A 16 -11.24 -5.02 -1.92
CA LEU A 16 -10.12 -4.99 -1.00
C LEU A 16 -10.22 -5.97 0.15
N SER A 17 -11.36 -5.99 0.83
CA SER A 17 -11.56 -6.91 1.97
C SER A 17 -11.38 -8.36 1.57
N ARG A 18 -11.80 -8.73 0.37
CA ARG A 18 -11.59 -10.06 -0.21
C ARG A 18 -10.12 -10.32 -0.48
N CYS A 19 -9.42 -9.36 -1.09
CA CYS A 19 -7.99 -9.45 -1.38
C CYS A 19 -7.17 -9.60 -0.08
N MET A 20 -7.44 -8.77 0.92
CA MET A 20 -6.72 -8.81 2.19
C MET A 20 -6.99 -10.09 2.99
N ARG A 21 -8.24 -10.56 3.00
CA ARG A 21 -8.57 -11.84 3.64
C ARG A 21 -7.82 -13.00 2.97
N HIS A 22 -7.75 -13.00 1.64
CA HIS A 22 -7.02 -14.02 0.90
C HIS A 22 -5.52 -13.96 1.20
N LEU A 23 -4.93 -12.78 1.07
CA LEU A 23 -3.50 -12.55 1.31
C LEU A 23 -3.08 -13.00 2.71
N ASN A 24 -3.77 -12.50 3.73
CA ASN A 24 -3.47 -12.82 5.12
C ASN A 24 -3.72 -14.30 5.46
N GLY A 25 -4.80 -14.88 4.91
CA GLY A 25 -5.13 -16.30 5.13
C GLY A 25 -4.08 -17.24 4.54
N VAL A 26 -3.72 -17.03 3.26
CA VAL A 26 -2.69 -17.84 2.59
C VAL A 26 -1.34 -17.68 3.27
N TYR A 27 -1.01 -16.46 3.68
CA TYR A 27 0.23 -16.24 4.41
C TYR A 27 0.26 -16.96 5.75
N THR A 28 -0.80 -16.83 6.58
CA THR A 28 -0.91 -17.52 7.87
C THR A 28 -0.77 -19.03 7.72
N GLN A 29 -1.47 -19.63 6.75
CA GLN A 29 -1.38 -21.07 6.50
C GLN A 29 0.05 -21.50 6.19
N LYS A 30 0.72 -20.78 5.28
CA LYS A 30 2.11 -21.13 4.92
C LYS A 30 3.09 -20.89 6.05
N TYR A 31 2.93 -19.82 6.80
CA TYR A 31 3.75 -19.56 7.98
C TYR A 31 3.62 -20.70 8.98
N ASN A 32 2.41 -21.11 9.31
CA ASN A 32 2.15 -22.18 10.26
C ASN A 32 2.76 -23.50 9.81
N VAL A 33 2.62 -23.85 8.53
CA VAL A 33 3.26 -25.05 7.96
C VAL A 33 4.79 -25.00 8.08
N VAL A 34 5.41 -23.87 7.75
CA VAL A 34 6.88 -23.74 7.78
C VAL A 34 7.44 -23.78 9.21
N HIS A 35 6.70 -23.21 10.17
CA HIS A 35 7.16 -23.04 11.55
C HIS A 35 6.57 -24.09 12.51
N GLY A 36 5.77 -25.06 12.01
CA GLY A 36 5.13 -26.08 12.86
C GLY A 36 4.20 -25.46 13.91
N SER A 37 3.57 -24.33 13.58
CA SER A 37 2.67 -23.59 14.46
C SER A 37 1.24 -23.67 13.97
N ASP A 38 0.30 -23.26 14.82
CA ASP A 38 -1.13 -23.17 14.51
C ASP A 38 -1.71 -21.84 14.98
N GLY A 39 -2.98 -21.58 14.61
CA GLY A 39 -3.70 -20.40 15.04
C GLY A 39 -3.51 -19.17 14.15
N THR A 40 -3.97 -18.03 14.66
CA THR A 40 -3.96 -16.76 13.92
C THR A 40 -2.63 -16.03 14.06
N LEU A 41 -1.99 -15.74 12.95
CA LEU A 41 -0.80 -14.90 12.93
C LEU A 41 -1.15 -13.42 13.12
N PHE A 42 -2.32 -13.03 12.62
CA PHE A 42 -2.74 -11.64 12.54
C PHE A 42 -3.72 -11.28 13.68
N ARG A 43 -3.37 -10.22 14.43
CA ARG A 43 -4.24 -9.70 15.50
C ARG A 43 -5.26 -8.73 14.92
N GLY A 44 -6.49 -9.21 14.71
CA GLY A 44 -7.59 -8.38 14.26
C GLY A 44 -7.64 -8.14 12.74
N ARG A 45 -8.44 -7.15 12.36
CA ARG A 45 -8.64 -6.75 10.96
C ARG A 45 -7.56 -5.75 10.53
N TYR A 46 -7.25 -5.74 9.22
CA TYR A 46 -6.38 -4.70 8.65
C TYR A 46 -7.01 -3.31 8.82
N LYS A 47 -6.18 -2.31 9.00
CA LYS A 47 -6.57 -0.91 8.93
C LYS A 47 -6.32 -0.42 7.49
N SER A 48 -7.20 0.40 6.96
CA SER A 48 -7.04 0.97 5.63
C SER A 48 -7.32 2.46 5.64
N ILE A 49 -6.54 3.19 4.87
CA ILE A 49 -6.72 4.60 4.60
C ILE A 49 -7.01 4.73 3.10
N LEU A 50 -8.12 5.35 2.74
CA LEU A 50 -8.43 5.69 1.36
C LEU A 50 -7.62 6.94 0.98
N VAL A 51 -6.89 6.87 -0.14
CA VAL A 51 -5.94 7.90 -0.52
C VAL A 51 -6.32 8.56 -1.83
N ASP A 52 -6.33 9.89 -1.82
CA ASP A 52 -6.37 10.71 -3.03
C ASP A 52 -5.03 10.54 -3.79
N ALA A 53 -5.12 9.92 -4.98
CA ALA A 53 -3.93 9.54 -5.73
C ALA A 53 -3.07 10.75 -6.11
N ASP A 54 -3.70 11.83 -6.55
CA ASP A 54 -2.99 13.01 -7.07
C ASP A 54 -2.22 13.75 -5.98
N SER A 55 -2.77 13.76 -4.76
CA SER A 55 -2.24 14.58 -3.67
C SER A 55 -1.21 13.86 -2.80
N TYR A 56 -1.35 12.54 -2.59
CA TYR A 56 -0.62 11.87 -1.52
C TYR A 56 0.18 10.63 -1.91
N VAL A 57 -0.05 10.02 -3.08
CA VAL A 57 0.62 8.76 -3.46
C VAL A 57 2.14 8.84 -3.40
N LEU A 58 2.74 9.89 -3.92
CA LEU A 58 4.19 10.06 -3.90
C LEU A 58 4.75 10.14 -2.46
N GLN A 59 4.09 10.91 -1.61
CA GLN A 59 4.49 11.06 -0.21
C GLN A 59 4.35 9.73 0.56
N LEU A 60 3.29 8.97 0.27
CA LEU A 60 3.08 7.64 0.86
C LEU A 60 4.11 6.61 0.39
N VAL A 61 4.48 6.62 -0.89
CA VAL A 61 5.59 5.78 -1.39
C VAL A 61 6.88 6.12 -0.66
N ARG A 62 7.16 7.40 -0.46
CA ARG A 62 8.32 7.85 0.32
C ARG A 62 8.23 7.36 1.76
N TYR A 63 7.09 7.54 2.41
CA TYR A 63 6.84 7.08 3.77
C TYR A 63 7.08 5.58 3.92
N ILE A 64 6.46 4.74 3.07
CA ILE A 64 6.62 3.29 3.13
C ILE A 64 8.07 2.87 2.96
N HIS A 65 8.77 3.44 1.98
CA HIS A 65 10.14 3.05 1.68
C HIS A 65 11.15 3.56 2.71
N ARG A 66 10.91 4.72 3.33
CA ARG A 66 11.80 5.28 4.36
C ARG A 66 11.50 4.75 5.76
N ASN A 67 10.36 4.15 5.99
CA ASN A 67 9.93 3.67 7.31
C ASN A 67 11.00 2.77 7.99
N PRO A 68 11.67 1.79 7.32
CA PRO A 68 12.74 1.02 7.94
C PRO A 68 13.98 1.85 8.32
N LEU A 69 14.26 2.91 7.57
CA LEU A 69 15.36 3.83 7.87
C LEU A 69 15.01 4.68 9.11
N ASN A 70 13.80 5.24 9.14
CA ASN A 70 13.33 6.06 10.26
C ASN A 70 13.24 5.25 11.57
N ALA A 71 12.86 3.97 11.45
CA ALA A 71 12.84 3.04 12.58
C ALA A 71 14.24 2.55 13.01
N GLY A 72 15.32 3.02 12.38
CA GLY A 72 16.69 2.64 12.73
C GLY A 72 17.07 1.18 12.38
N LEU A 73 16.23 0.47 11.59
CA LEU A 73 16.50 -0.93 11.21
C LEU A 73 17.62 -1.05 10.20
N VAL A 74 17.84 -0.03 9.40
CA VAL A 74 18.90 0.05 8.38
C VAL A 74 19.45 1.47 8.32
N LYS A 75 20.68 1.61 7.80
CA LYS A 75 21.35 2.91 7.59
C LYS A 75 21.09 3.49 6.19
N ARG A 76 20.65 2.67 5.25
CA ARG A 76 20.35 3.05 3.86
C ARG A 76 19.15 2.26 3.36
N LEU A 77 18.34 2.87 2.50
CA LEU A 77 17.09 2.29 1.97
C LEU A 77 17.34 0.95 1.23
N ASP A 78 18.46 0.84 0.52
CA ASP A 78 18.81 -0.36 -0.24
C ASP A 78 19.23 -1.55 0.63
N GLN A 79 19.49 -1.34 1.91
CA GLN A 79 19.83 -2.42 2.85
C GLN A 79 18.60 -3.21 3.31
N TYR A 80 17.41 -2.57 3.32
CA TYR A 80 16.20 -3.27 3.75
C TYR A 80 15.65 -4.16 2.63
N VAL A 81 15.83 -5.47 2.81
CA VAL A 81 15.49 -6.45 1.76
C VAL A 81 13.98 -6.63 1.59
N TRP A 82 13.19 -6.30 2.61
CA TRP A 82 11.74 -6.47 2.67
C TRP A 82 10.97 -5.23 2.21
N SER A 83 11.51 -4.53 1.22
CA SER A 83 10.91 -3.33 0.65
C SER A 83 10.87 -3.43 -0.87
N SER A 84 9.82 -2.89 -1.48
CA SER A 84 9.71 -2.72 -2.92
C SER A 84 10.65 -1.64 -3.48
N HIS A 85 11.34 -0.86 -2.63
CA HIS A 85 12.27 0.19 -3.06
C HIS A 85 13.27 -0.28 -4.13
N LYS A 86 13.88 -1.47 -3.94
CA LYS A 86 14.79 -2.06 -4.95
C LYS A 86 14.11 -2.34 -6.29
N GLY A 87 12.81 -2.62 -6.28
CA GLY A 87 12.01 -2.86 -7.48
C GLY A 87 11.86 -1.60 -8.33
N TYR A 88 11.72 -0.43 -7.70
CA TYR A 88 11.67 0.86 -8.41
C TYR A 88 12.99 1.19 -9.12
N LEU A 89 14.10 0.68 -8.62
CA LEU A 89 15.44 0.90 -9.20
C LEU A 89 15.85 -0.17 -10.22
N SER A 90 15.03 -1.22 -10.39
CA SER A 90 15.41 -2.41 -11.16
C SER A 90 14.45 -2.65 -12.34
N LYS A 91 15.03 -3.13 -13.45
CA LYS A 91 14.29 -3.64 -14.61
C LYS A 91 14.16 -5.17 -14.62
N ALA A 92 14.60 -5.86 -13.55
CA ALA A 92 14.58 -7.31 -13.48
C ALA A 92 13.13 -7.86 -13.45
N LYS A 93 12.89 -8.95 -14.19
CA LYS A 93 11.54 -9.58 -14.35
C LYS A 93 10.86 -9.96 -13.02
N LYS A 94 11.63 -10.25 -11.98
CA LYS A 94 11.10 -10.55 -10.64
C LYS A 94 10.27 -9.41 -10.02
N TRP A 95 10.37 -8.19 -10.54
CA TRP A 95 9.63 -7.01 -10.10
C TRP A 95 8.44 -6.65 -10.99
N ASN A 96 8.08 -7.50 -11.98
CA ASN A 96 6.97 -7.20 -12.91
C ASN A 96 5.60 -7.17 -12.23
N TRP A 97 5.48 -7.72 -11.02
CA TRP A 97 4.27 -7.61 -10.20
C TRP A 97 4.07 -6.21 -9.60
N LEU A 98 5.12 -5.40 -9.56
CA LEU A 98 5.10 -4.06 -8.97
C LEU A 98 4.68 -3.04 -10.02
N TYR A 99 3.51 -2.43 -9.82
CA TYR A 99 2.98 -1.39 -10.71
C TYR A 99 3.69 -0.04 -10.46
N LYS A 100 4.99 -0.02 -10.71
CA LYS A 100 5.87 1.13 -10.44
C LYS A 100 5.76 2.25 -11.46
N ASP A 101 5.34 1.94 -12.69
CA ASP A 101 5.31 2.91 -13.79
C ASP A 101 4.34 4.05 -13.50
N PHE A 102 3.22 3.78 -12.83
CA PHE A 102 2.29 4.78 -12.35
C PHE A 102 2.99 5.83 -11.46
N VAL A 103 3.74 5.39 -10.46
CA VAL A 103 4.45 6.27 -9.53
C VAL A 103 5.62 7.00 -10.21
N LEU A 104 6.34 6.31 -11.10
CA LEU A 104 7.46 6.91 -11.82
C LEU A 104 7.01 7.98 -12.82
N GLN A 105 5.86 7.78 -13.47
CA GLN A 105 5.24 8.77 -14.35
C GLN A 105 4.76 10.01 -13.59
N MET A 106 4.24 9.85 -12.36
CA MET A 106 3.91 11.01 -11.51
C MET A 106 5.12 11.88 -11.18
N LEU A 107 6.33 11.31 -11.17
CA LEU A 107 7.56 12.06 -10.93
C LEU A 107 8.09 12.75 -12.18
N THR A 108 7.98 12.10 -13.32
CA THR A 108 8.41 12.63 -14.64
C THR A 108 7.92 11.73 -15.79
N ASP A 109 7.51 12.37 -16.88
CA ASP A 109 7.17 11.67 -18.13
C ASP A 109 8.43 11.18 -18.88
N GLN A 110 9.61 11.73 -18.56
CA GLN A 110 10.85 11.37 -19.22
C GLN A 110 11.42 10.04 -18.67
N ILE A 111 11.14 8.93 -19.34
CA ILE A 111 11.50 7.56 -18.94
C ILE A 111 12.98 7.40 -18.60
N SER A 112 13.89 8.04 -19.36
CA SER A 112 15.35 7.98 -19.13
C SER A 112 15.78 8.60 -17.79
N SER A 113 14.99 9.53 -17.27
CA SER A 113 15.27 10.27 -16.03
C SER A 113 14.55 9.70 -14.80
N GLN A 114 13.56 8.84 -14.98
CA GLN A 114 12.69 8.36 -13.89
C GLN A 114 13.46 7.82 -12.69
N ILE A 115 14.43 6.93 -12.90
CA ILE A 115 15.20 6.32 -11.81
C ILE A 115 16.02 7.37 -11.07
N ARG A 116 16.62 8.33 -11.79
CA ARG A 116 17.40 9.42 -11.19
C ARG A 116 16.52 10.31 -10.35
N ILE A 117 15.38 10.73 -10.90
CA ILE A 117 14.42 11.59 -10.19
C ILE A 117 13.81 10.89 -8.99
N TYR A 118 13.47 9.60 -9.12
CA TYR A 118 13.01 8.80 -7.99
C TYR A 118 14.05 8.73 -6.85
N LYS A 119 15.33 8.54 -7.16
CA LYS A 119 16.41 8.58 -6.15
C LYS A 119 16.49 9.94 -5.45
N GLN A 120 16.42 11.03 -6.21
CA GLN A 120 16.41 12.38 -5.66
C GLN A 120 15.20 12.63 -4.77
N PHE A 121 14.02 12.19 -5.23
CA PHE A 121 12.78 12.26 -4.46
C PHE A 121 12.88 11.48 -3.14
N MET A 122 13.42 10.27 -3.16
CA MET A 122 13.59 9.45 -1.96
C MET A 122 14.64 9.98 -0.97
N ALA A 123 15.59 10.81 -1.44
CA ALA A 123 16.61 11.45 -0.59
C ALA A 123 16.07 12.67 0.17
N GLN A 124 14.96 13.26 -0.27
CA GLN A 124 14.35 14.39 0.41
C GLN A 124 13.77 13.97 1.78
N GLU A 125 13.67 14.92 2.68
CA GLU A 125 12.99 14.73 3.96
C GLU A 125 11.51 14.41 3.77
N GLN A 126 10.95 13.72 4.74
CA GLN A 126 9.52 13.42 4.77
C GLN A 126 8.77 14.62 5.36
N ASP A 127 7.50 14.70 4.98
CA ASP A 127 6.55 15.59 5.63
C ASP A 127 6.28 15.05 7.05
N GLU A 128 6.72 15.79 8.07
CA GLU A 128 6.62 15.39 9.47
C GLU A 128 5.15 15.28 9.90
N ASP A 129 4.29 16.18 9.44
CA ASP A 129 2.86 16.15 9.78
C ASP A 129 2.20 14.88 9.22
N LEU A 130 2.54 14.51 7.99
CA LEU A 130 2.05 13.25 7.40
C LEU A 130 2.55 12.03 8.18
N VAL A 131 3.81 12.01 8.58
CA VAL A 131 4.38 10.92 9.39
C VAL A 131 3.64 10.80 10.72
N LEU A 132 3.41 11.91 11.42
CA LEU A 132 2.67 11.93 12.68
C LEU A 132 1.24 11.42 12.53
N VAL A 133 0.57 11.77 11.42
CA VAL A 133 -0.78 11.30 11.11
C VAL A 133 -0.81 9.79 10.85
N LEU A 134 0.18 9.26 10.12
CA LEU A 134 0.24 7.83 9.75
C LEU A 134 0.71 6.94 10.91
N ASP A 135 1.64 7.40 11.73
CA ASP A 135 2.17 6.68 12.89
C ASP A 135 1.26 6.79 14.12
N GLY A 136 0.25 7.65 14.06
CA GLY A 136 -0.70 7.85 15.15
C GLY A 136 -1.55 6.61 15.46
N ASN A 137 -2.00 6.49 16.71
CA ASN A 137 -2.85 5.37 17.15
C ASN A 137 -4.18 5.28 16.38
N ASN A 138 -4.70 6.40 15.88
CA ASN A 138 -5.94 6.51 15.12
C ASN A 138 -5.71 7.24 13.80
N PRO A 139 -5.09 6.60 12.80
CA PRO A 139 -4.93 7.21 11.50
C PRO A 139 -6.30 7.50 10.86
N PRO A 140 -6.43 8.56 10.06
CA PRO A 140 -7.69 8.90 9.41
C PRO A 140 -8.11 7.78 8.44
N SER A 141 -9.41 7.62 8.24
CA SER A 141 -9.93 6.67 7.23
C SER A 141 -9.74 7.15 5.79
N MET A 142 -9.48 8.44 5.59
CA MET A 142 -9.27 9.08 4.29
C MET A 142 -8.13 10.07 4.37
N LEU A 143 -7.30 10.11 3.32
CA LEU A 143 -6.20 11.05 3.16
C LEU A 143 -6.29 11.67 1.76
N GLY A 144 -6.57 12.95 1.68
CA GLY A 144 -6.81 13.63 0.41
C GLY A 144 -7.10 15.12 0.59
N SER A 145 -7.29 15.79 -0.54
CA SER A 145 -7.74 17.17 -0.58
C SER A 145 -9.13 17.33 0.07
N GLU A 146 -9.48 18.53 0.51
CA GLU A 146 -10.83 18.80 1.06
C GLU A 146 -11.93 18.46 0.04
N LYS A 147 -11.67 18.72 -1.25
CA LYS A 147 -12.58 18.37 -2.34
C LYS A 147 -12.79 16.87 -2.43
N PHE A 148 -11.72 16.08 -2.37
CA PHE A 148 -11.78 14.62 -2.38
C PHE A 148 -12.54 14.09 -1.18
N ILE A 149 -12.22 14.56 0.02
CA ILE A 149 -12.90 14.14 1.26
C ILE A 149 -14.37 14.47 1.23
N SER A 150 -14.73 15.69 0.79
CA SER A 150 -16.12 16.11 0.67
C SER A 150 -16.88 15.26 -0.35
N TRP A 151 -16.28 15.02 -1.51
CA TRP A 151 -16.88 14.19 -2.55
C TRP A 151 -17.12 12.74 -2.10
N ILE A 152 -16.14 12.12 -1.40
CA ILE A 152 -16.33 10.79 -0.82
C ILE A 152 -17.45 10.76 0.22
N LYS A 153 -17.51 11.77 1.11
CA LYS A 153 -18.61 11.88 2.09
C LYS A 153 -19.96 11.98 1.41
N ASP A 154 -20.10 12.82 0.40
CA ASP A 154 -21.32 12.98 -0.38
C ASP A 154 -21.76 11.68 -1.06
N LEU A 155 -20.82 10.93 -1.62
CA LEU A 155 -21.08 9.61 -2.19
C LEU A 155 -21.64 8.65 -1.12
N PHE A 156 -21.03 8.59 0.05
CA PHE A 156 -21.46 7.72 1.15
C PHE A 156 -22.83 8.12 1.70
N PHE A 157 -23.12 9.41 1.84
CA PHE A 157 -24.41 9.89 2.36
C PHE A 157 -25.56 9.72 1.35
N LYS A 158 -25.26 9.71 0.06
CA LYS A 158 -26.24 9.47 -1.01
C LYS A 158 -26.52 7.98 -1.26
N MET A 159 -25.71 7.09 -0.70
CA MET A 159 -25.96 5.65 -0.82
C MET A 159 -27.13 5.21 0.07
N PRO A 160 -28.11 4.51 -0.48
CA PRO A 160 -29.12 3.83 0.34
C PRO A 160 -28.42 2.84 1.27
N ARG A 161 -28.83 2.77 2.54
CA ARG A 161 -28.22 1.84 3.54
C ARG A 161 -28.36 0.35 3.19
N TYR A 162 -29.12 0.02 2.15
CA TYR A 162 -29.35 -1.33 1.62
C TYR A 162 -29.11 -1.34 0.10
N VAL A 163 -27.86 -1.35 -0.32
CA VAL A 163 -27.51 -1.53 -1.73
C VAL A 163 -27.28 -3.03 -1.96
N ASN A 164 -28.13 -3.67 -2.76
CA ASN A 164 -27.87 -5.04 -3.22
C ASN A 164 -26.74 -5.06 -4.26
N ALA A 165 -26.19 -6.25 -4.54
CA ALA A 165 -25.02 -6.42 -5.41
C ALA A 165 -25.20 -5.81 -6.82
N ALA A 166 -26.43 -5.67 -7.33
CA ALA A 166 -26.70 -5.06 -8.65
C ALA A 166 -26.67 -3.52 -8.58
N GLN A 167 -27.03 -2.94 -7.45
CA GLN A 167 -26.98 -1.49 -7.25
C GLN A 167 -25.57 -0.99 -6.90
N SER A 168 -24.69 -1.85 -6.41
CA SER A 168 -23.27 -1.52 -6.25
C SER A 168 -22.54 -1.37 -7.59
N ALA A 169 -23.06 -1.91 -8.69
CA ALA A 169 -22.45 -1.82 -10.01
C ALA A 169 -22.35 -0.38 -10.55
N TRP A 170 -23.30 0.51 -10.26
CA TRP A 170 -23.18 1.91 -10.71
C TRP A 170 -22.27 2.74 -9.79
N VAL A 171 -22.17 2.38 -8.52
CA VAL A 171 -21.15 2.91 -7.61
C VAL A 171 -19.77 2.47 -8.10
N LEU A 172 -19.63 1.22 -8.55
CA LEU A 172 -18.43 0.71 -9.23
C LEU A 172 -18.17 1.50 -10.53
N ASN A 173 -19.19 1.88 -11.29
CA ASN A 173 -19.01 2.70 -12.50
C ASN A 173 -18.60 4.14 -12.20
N ALA A 174 -19.06 4.74 -11.09
CA ALA A 174 -18.54 6.02 -10.58
C ALA A 174 -17.07 5.88 -10.10
N TRP A 175 -16.68 4.69 -9.63
CA TRP A 175 -15.31 4.35 -9.29
C TRP A 175 -14.42 4.10 -10.52
N HIS A 176 -15.00 3.71 -11.66
CA HIS A 176 -14.27 3.54 -12.95
C HIS A 176 -13.97 4.87 -13.65
N SER A 177 -14.65 5.96 -13.30
CA SER A 177 -14.31 7.28 -13.80
C SER A 177 -13.11 7.87 -13.05
N ARG A 178 -11.94 7.36 -13.36
CA ARG A 178 -10.56 7.87 -13.23
C ARG A 178 -10.02 8.40 -11.89
N GLU A 179 -10.80 8.62 -10.82
CA GLU A 179 -10.33 9.46 -9.71
C GLU A 179 -10.15 8.77 -8.35
N ILE A 180 -10.63 7.53 -8.15
CA ILE A 180 -10.48 6.84 -6.87
C ILE A 180 -9.99 5.42 -7.06
N LEU A 181 -8.72 5.19 -6.98
CA LEU A 181 -8.26 3.83 -7.17
C LEU A 181 -7.11 3.39 -6.25
N THR A 182 -6.76 4.16 -5.24
CA THR A 182 -5.64 3.75 -4.40
C THR A 182 -6.05 3.75 -2.94
N ALA A 183 -6.18 2.56 -2.38
CA ALA A 183 -6.38 2.40 -0.96
C ALA A 183 -5.05 2.03 -0.30
N PHE A 184 -4.73 2.74 0.77
CA PHE A 184 -3.51 2.57 1.54
C PHE A 184 -3.80 1.75 2.79
N TYR A 185 -2.90 0.83 3.12
CA TYR A 185 -3.08 -0.08 4.26
C TYR A 185 -1.90 -0.03 5.20
N VAL A 186 -2.18 0.24 6.46
CA VAL A 186 -1.29 -0.02 7.57
C VAL A 186 -1.85 -1.20 8.34
N ILE A 187 -1.12 -2.30 8.41
CA ILE A 187 -1.53 -3.52 9.12
C ILE A 187 -0.48 -3.84 10.16
N ASP A 188 -0.94 -4.01 11.38
CA ASP A 188 -0.13 -4.33 12.54
C ASP A 188 0.20 -5.82 12.55
N LEU A 189 1.43 -6.21 12.16
CA LEU A 189 1.81 -7.63 12.09
C LEU A 189 3.29 -7.95 11.96
N ALA A 190 3.66 -9.15 12.43
CA ALA A 190 5.00 -9.71 12.35
C ALA A 190 5.55 -9.73 10.91
N ALA A 191 6.32 -8.72 10.56
CA ALA A 191 6.72 -8.43 9.17
C ALA A 191 7.87 -9.31 8.66
N GLU A 192 8.73 -9.85 9.52
CA GLU A 192 9.86 -10.68 9.08
C GLU A 192 9.41 -11.93 8.36
N ALA A 193 8.34 -12.54 8.83
CA ALA A 193 7.77 -13.71 8.22
C ALA A 193 7.10 -13.40 6.85
N PHE A 194 6.44 -12.23 6.72
CA PHE A 194 5.67 -11.88 5.52
C PHE A 194 6.55 -11.61 4.30
N ALA A 195 7.64 -10.91 4.49
CA ALA A 195 8.53 -10.54 3.40
C ALA A 195 9.23 -11.78 2.78
N ASN A 196 9.63 -12.76 3.60
CA ASN A 196 10.20 -14.02 3.12
C ASN A 196 9.26 -14.79 2.19
N TYR A 197 7.95 -14.70 2.44
CA TYR A 197 6.97 -15.39 1.63
C TYR A 197 6.73 -14.73 0.27
N ILE A 198 6.52 -13.43 0.22
CA ILE A 198 6.27 -12.70 -1.04
C ILE A 198 7.46 -12.87 -2.01
N ILE A 199 8.68 -12.73 -1.51
CA ILE A 199 9.89 -12.90 -2.35
C ILE A 199 10.10 -14.37 -2.72
N GLY A 200 9.85 -15.31 -1.81
CA GLY A 200 9.99 -16.75 -2.05
C GLY A 200 8.97 -17.31 -3.06
N CYS A 201 7.77 -16.76 -3.15
CA CYS A 201 6.77 -17.17 -4.14
C CYS A 201 7.11 -16.74 -5.57
N TYR A 202 7.87 -15.65 -5.74
CA TYR A 202 8.25 -15.14 -7.06
C TYR A 202 9.65 -15.59 -7.53
N SER A 203 10.47 -16.13 -6.64
CA SER A 203 11.80 -16.67 -7.00
C SER A 203 11.77 -18.14 -7.46
N LYS A 204 10.62 -18.82 -7.37
CA LYS A 204 10.46 -20.24 -7.76
C LYS A 204 9.64 -20.44 -9.05
N LYS A 205 9.53 -19.42 -9.91
CA LYS A 205 9.00 -19.57 -11.27
C LYS A 205 10.01 -19.15 -12.31
#